data_aa56822525a14c4efa7fc06a21341c04
#
_entry.id   aa56822525a14c4efa7fc06a21341c04
#
_cell.length_a   1.000
_cell.length_b   1.000
_cell.length_c   1.000
_cell.angle_alpha   90.00
_cell.angle_beta   90.00
_cell.angle_gamma   90.00
#
_symmetry.space_group_name_H-M   'P 1'
#
loop_
_entity.id
_entity.type
_entity.pdbx_description
1 polymer ?
#
loop_
_entity_poly.entity_id
_entity_poly.type
_entity_poly.pdbx_seq_one_letter_code
_entity_poly.pdbx_strand_id
1 'polypeptide(L)'
;MCYVIPVMKKFWTLLLCLLPLFASAQQLIANRGCIKDGYDFWLYIPEDYNTNDYSKPLVMFLHGRTLCGNNLNLVRNYGCINAVERGVGIDALIVAPQAQGAWNPQKLHEVYEWVKTHYSVNTRRFYVIGMSMGGYGTLDYTATYPNEVAAAMAMCGGATVKTVCGLNEVPLWIIHGTADSAVPVNCSQKVVDEMRACSDTSRLIFNKMKGVNHTRLARVFYLDQTYEWLFSHSLSDSARVVNKSYTMTNALLKDAYANLGKRPGLRIIDNHSGSNAKYYTVKKGDTLSNIAVENETTVSILCKLNKIKKTDKLKVGRKLRVN
;
A
#
# COMPACT_ATOMS: atom_id res chain seq x y z
N MET A 1 19.22 -80.46 -31.47
CA MET A 1 18.12 -79.91 -30.63
C MET A 1 18.67 -78.68 -29.96
N CYS A 2 18.50 -77.47 -30.59
CA CYS A 2 18.98 -76.21 -30.04
C CYS A 2 17.80 -75.51 -29.36
N TYR A 3 17.94 -75.27 -28.04
CA TYR A 3 16.98 -74.48 -27.29
C TYR A 3 17.31 -73.00 -27.43
N VAL A 4 16.36 -72.25 -28.02
CA VAL A 4 16.43 -70.79 -28.09
C VAL A 4 15.74 -70.26 -26.87
N ILE A 5 16.50 -69.45 -26.03
CA ILE A 5 16.00 -68.76 -24.86
C ILE A 5 15.48 -67.40 -25.30
N PRO A 6 14.26 -66.98 -25.00
CA PRO A 6 13.76 -65.68 -25.37
C PRO A 6 14.29 -64.61 -24.38
N VAL A 7 14.92 -63.56 -24.94
CA VAL A 7 15.38 -62.37 -24.21
C VAL A 7 14.18 -61.51 -23.88
N MET A 8 13.80 -61.44 -22.60
CA MET A 8 12.81 -60.47 -22.07
C MET A 8 13.39 -59.07 -22.07
N LYS A 9 12.91 -58.20 -22.93
CA LYS A 9 13.15 -56.77 -22.89
C LYS A 9 12.41 -56.15 -21.70
N LYS A 10 13.15 -55.78 -20.62
CA LYS A 10 12.61 -54.98 -19.52
C LYS A 10 12.37 -53.57 -20.01
N PHE A 11 11.10 -53.22 -20.22
CA PHE A 11 10.67 -51.83 -20.37
C PHE A 11 10.77 -51.14 -18.99
N TRP A 12 11.75 -50.25 -18.84
CA TRP A 12 11.78 -49.31 -17.74
C TRP A 12 10.83 -48.14 -18.06
N THR A 13 9.63 -48.16 -17.54
CA THR A 13 8.73 -47.01 -17.53
C THR A 13 9.30 -45.99 -16.55
N LEU A 14 9.93 -44.95 -17.09
CA LEU A 14 10.36 -43.77 -16.33
C LEU A 14 9.10 -43.06 -15.86
N LEU A 15 8.66 -43.33 -14.63
CA LEU A 15 7.60 -42.59 -13.98
C LEU A 15 8.15 -41.18 -13.62
N LEU A 16 7.92 -40.22 -14.56
CA LEU A 16 8.17 -38.82 -14.32
C LEU A 16 7.19 -38.36 -13.21
N CYS A 17 7.62 -38.39 -11.95
CA CYS A 17 6.90 -37.69 -10.88
C CYS A 17 6.90 -36.20 -11.21
N LEU A 18 5.84 -35.72 -11.84
CA LEU A 18 5.48 -34.32 -11.85
C LEU A 18 5.19 -33.91 -10.38
N LEU A 19 6.23 -33.50 -9.68
CA LEU A 19 6.05 -32.75 -8.43
C LEU A 19 5.28 -31.51 -8.79
N PRO A 20 4.08 -31.28 -8.23
CA PRO A 20 3.40 -30.02 -8.44
C PRO A 20 4.36 -28.94 -7.88
N LEU A 21 4.86 -28.08 -8.75
CA LEU A 21 5.44 -26.80 -8.37
C LEU A 21 4.31 -26.06 -7.69
N PHE A 22 4.24 -26.15 -6.36
CA PHE A 22 3.41 -25.25 -5.57
C PHE A 22 4.01 -23.85 -5.72
N ALA A 23 3.64 -23.16 -6.79
CA ALA A 23 3.81 -21.73 -6.88
C ALA A 23 3.11 -21.16 -5.64
N SER A 24 3.85 -20.52 -4.77
CA SER A 24 3.28 -19.85 -3.60
C SER A 24 2.35 -18.76 -4.11
N ALA A 25 1.05 -18.95 -3.95
CA ALA A 25 0.08 -17.96 -4.40
C ALA A 25 0.34 -16.63 -3.68
N GLN A 26 0.24 -15.53 -4.43
CA GLN A 26 0.29 -14.19 -3.85
C GLN A 26 -0.73 -14.06 -2.73
N GLN A 27 -0.35 -13.40 -1.64
CA GLN A 27 -1.19 -13.29 -0.45
C GLN A 27 -1.38 -11.83 -0.06
N LEU A 28 -2.57 -11.50 0.38
CA LEU A 28 -2.90 -10.25 1.05
C LEU A 28 -3.48 -10.59 2.42
N ILE A 29 -2.72 -10.32 3.47
CA ILE A 29 -2.99 -10.77 4.84
C ILE A 29 -3.40 -9.56 5.70
N ALA A 30 -4.56 -9.65 6.35
CA ALA A 30 -4.98 -8.69 7.37
C ALA A 30 -4.33 -9.02 8.71
N ASN A 31 -3.56 -8.09 9.24
CA ASN A 31 -2.92 -8.15 10.55
C ASN A 31 -3.61 -7.18 11.50
N ARG A 32 -4.31 -7.72 12.49
CA ARG A 32 -5.11 -6.94 13.44
C ARG A 32 -4.67 -7.22 14.87
N GLY A 33 -4.51 -6.17 15.67
CA GLY A 33 -4.10 -6.27 17.06
C GLY A 33 -2.73 -6.92 17.28
N CYS A 34 -1.89 -6.99 16.24
CA CYS A 34 -0.55 -7.59 16.31
C CYS A 34 0.43 -6.71 17.08
N ILE A 35 0.17 -5.42 17.14
CA ILE A 35 0.99 -4.41 17.84
C ILE A 35 0.07 -3.75 18.86
N LYS A 36 0.45 -3.82 20.13
CA LYS A 36 -0.32 -3.21 21.22
C LYS A 36 -0.40 -1.68 20.99
N ASP A 37 -1.59 -1.13 20.97
CA ASP A 37 -1.88 0.30 20.72
C ASP A 37 -1.31 0.83 19.40
N GLY A 38 -0.90 -0.08 18.51
CA GLY A 38 -0.37 0.20 17.19
C GLY A 38 -1.44 0.27 16.10
N TYR A 39 -0.99 0.21 14.85
CA TYR A 39 -1.89 0.18 13.69
C TYR A 39 -2.21 -1.25 13.29
N ASP A 40 -3.47 -1.52 12.92
CA ASP A 40 -3.82 -2.66 12.07
C ASP A 40 -3.32 -2.39 10.65
N PHE A 41 -2.96 -3.45 9.91
CA PHE A 41 -2.40 -3.27 8.57
C PHE A 41 -2.69 -4.45 7.65
N TRP A 42 -2.75 -4.18 6.35
CA TRP A 42 -2.62 -5.19 5.30
C TRP A 42 -1.15 -5.45 5.00
N LEU A 43 -0.81 -6.71 4.77
CA LEU A 43 0.49 -7.13 4.25
C LEU A 43 0.28 -7.92 2.96
N TYR A 44 0.80 -7.41 1.85
CA TYR A 44 0.90 -8.13 0.60
C TYR A 44 2.22 -8.87 0.51
N ILE A 45 2.16 -10.12 0.08
CA ILE A 45 3.30 -11.01 -0.14
C ILE A 45 3.25 -11.43 -1.62
N PRO A 46 4.31 -11.16 -2.43
CA PRO A 46 4.37 -11.55 -3.82
C PRO A 46 4.50 -13.08 -3.98
N GLU A 47 4.21 -13.58 -5.19
CA GLU A 47 4.14 -15.01 -5.50
C GLU A 47 5.46 -15.75 -5.27
N ASP A 48 6.57 -15.10 -5.57
CA ASP A 48 7.92 -15.65 -5.47
C ASP A 48 8.61 -15.36 -4.13
N TYR A 49 7.85 -14.94 -3.12
CA TYR A 49 8.41 -14.70 -1.78
C TYR A 49 8.93 -15.99 -1.15
N ASN A 50 10.17 -15.93 -0.67
CA ASN A 50 10.83 -17.01 0.03
C ASN A 50 11.30 -16.55 1.42
N THR A 51 10.89 -17.27 2.46
CA THR A 51 11.24 -16.95 3.86
C THR A 51 12.75 -17.07 4.18
N ASN A 52 13.51 -17.74 3.32
CA ASN A 52 14.96 -17.89 3.45
C ASN A 52 15.74 -16.89 2.60
N ASP A 53 15.05 -16.00 1.87
CA ASP A 53 15.65 -15.02 0.97
C ASP A 53 15.30 -13.60 1.41
N TYR A 54 16.31 -12.84 1.82
CA TYR A 54 16.19 -11.43 2.22
C TYR A 54 16.39 -10.46 1.05
N SER A 55 16.08 -10.87 -0.17
CA SER A 55 16.22 -10.02 -1.36
C SER A 55 15.04 -9.10 -1.60
N LYS A 56 13.83 -9.48 -1.16
CA LYS A 56 12.59 -8.75 -1.45
C LYS A 56 12.53 -7.40 -0.74
N PRO A 57 12.26 -6.32 -1.49
CA PRO A 57 12.02 -5.00 -0.93
C PRO A 57 10.77 -4.96 -0.04
N LEU A 58 10.69 -3.94 0.81
CA LEU A 58 9.49 -3.59 1.57
C LEU A 58 9.01 -2.20 1.17
N VAL A 59 7.73 -2.06 0.86
CA VAL A 59 7.05 -0.78 0.62
C VAL A 59 6.04 -0.52 1.73
N MET A 60 6.14 0.59 2.43
CA MET A 60 5.09 1.07 3.34
C MET A 60 4.22 2.08 2.61
N PHE A 61 2.95 1.73 2.45
CA PHE A 61 1.94 2.61 1.84
C PHE A 61 1.13 3.33 2.91
N LEU A 62 1.12 4.66 2.87
CA LEU A 62 0.39 5.51 3.79
C LEU A 62 -0.82 6.16 3.09
N HIS A 63 -2.02 5.81 3.54
CA HIS A 63 -3.26 6.29 2.95
C HIS A 63 -3.60 7.73 3.36
N GLY A 64 -4.49 8.36 2.59
CA GLY A 64 -5.07 9.67 2.90
C GLY A 64 -6.27 9.56 3.86
N ARG A 65 -6.77 10.72 4.27
CA ARG A 65 -7.82 10.85 5.30
C ARG A 65 -9.10 10.05 5.02
N THR A 66 -9.45 9.85 3.77
CA THR A 66 -10.68 9.14 3.37
C THR A 66 -10.69 7.65 3.72
N LEU A 67 -9.53 7.07 4.05
CA LEU A 67 -9.40 5.67 4.43
C LEU A 67 -9.14 5.48 5.92
N CYS A 68 -9.19 6.57 6.72
CA CYS A 68 -9.12 6.50 8.18
C CYS A 68 -10.28 5.71 8.77
N GLY A 69 -10.05 5.10 9.93
CA GLY A 69 -11.06 4.43 10.73
C GLY A 69 -10.61 3.06 11.21
N ASN A 70 -11.58 2.24 11.63
CA ASN A 70 -11.35 0.91 12.21
C ASN A 70 -11.71 -0.23 11.23
N ASN A 71 -12.08 0.12 9.99
CA ASN A 71 -12.38 -0.86 8.96
C ASN A 71 -11.20 -0.97 8.00
N LEU A 72 -10.31 -1.90 8.28
CA LEU A 72 -9.08 -2.11 7.51
C LEU A 72 -9.32 -2.33 6.01
N ASN A 73 -10.52 -2.83 5.62
CA ASN A 73 -10.88 -2.99 4.21
C ASN A 73 -10.93 -1.67 3.43
N LEU A 74 -11.08 -0.52 4.10
CA LEU A 74 -11.03 0.79 3.44
C LEU A 74 -9.67 1.05 2.78
N VAL A 75 -8.59 0.55 3.38
CA VAL A 75 -7.20 0.73 2.88
C VAL A 75 -7.02 0.14 1.47
N ARG A 76 -7.89 -0.77 1.05
CA ARG A 76 -7.92 -1.40 -0.27
C ARG A 76 -8.63 -0.60 -1.35
N ASN A 77 -9.20 0.56 -1.03
CA ASN A 77 -9.98 1.35 -2.00
C ASN A 77 -9.12 2.13 -2.99
N TYR A 78 -7.88 2.47 -2.65
CA TYR A 78 -6.87 3.02 -3.57
C TYR A 78 -5.46 2.80 -3.00
N GLY A 79 -4.42 3.17 -3.77
CA GLY A 79 -3.03 3.05 -3.36
C GLY A 79 -2.41 1.70 -3.72
N CYS A 80 -1.29 1.36 -3.10
CA CYS A 80 -0.48 0.21 -3.48
C CYS A 80 -1.23 -1.12 -3.39
N ILE A 81 -2.06 -1.33 -2.35
CA ILE A 81 -2.85 -2.56 -2.21
C ILE A 81 -3.88 -2.68 -3.34
N ASN A 82 -4.62 -1.59 -3.63
CA ASN A 82 -5.56 -1.58 -4.73
C ASN A 82 -4.86 -1.76 -6.09
N ALA A 83 -3.69 -1.18 -6.27
CA ALA A 83 -2.89 -1.34 -7.49
C ALA A 83 -2.56 -2.84 -7.72
N VAL A 84 -2.09 -3.54 -6.69
CA VAL A 84 -1.85 -4.99 -6.75
C VAL A 84 -3.14 -5.75 -7.08
N GLU A 85 -4.24 -5.49 -6.39
CA GLU A 85 -5.54 -6.15 -6.66
C GLU A 85 -6.04 -5.92 -8.09
N ARG A 86 -5.64 -4.81 -8.70
CA ARG A 86 -5.96 -4.43 -10.07
C ARG A 86 -4.89 -4.83 -11.10
N GLY A 87 -3.93 -5.66 -10.72
CA GLY A 87 -3.00 -6.29 -11.64
C GLY A 87 -1.65 -5.60 -11.82
N VAL A 88 -1.37 -4.47 -11.11
CA VAL A 88 -0.05 -3.85 -11.16
C VAL A 88 0.98 -4.79 -10.53
N GLY A 89 2.04 -5.09 -11.27
CA GLY A 89 3.12 -5.98 -10.84
C GLY A 89 4.11 -5.27 -9.90
N ILE A 90 3.91 -5.40 -8.59
CA ILE A 90 4.82 -4.79 -7.61
C ILE A 90 5.64 -5.93 -6.97
N ASP A 91 6.90 -6.01 -7.33
CA ASP A 91 7.82 -7.03 -6.83
C ASP A 91 8.44 -6.63 -5.49
N ALA A 92 7.59 -6.55 -4.47
CA ALA A 92 7.94 -6.19 -3.10
C ALA A 92 6.89 -6.71 -2.12
N LEU A 93 7.25 -6.87 -0.85
CA LEU A 93 6.24 -6.89 0.19
C LEU A 93 5.66 -5.48 0.33
N ILE A 94 4.36 -5.38 0.60
CA ILE A 94 3.71 -4.08 0.83
C ILE A 94 2.99 -4.14 2.17
N VAL A 95 3.39 -3.27 3.09
CA VAL A 95 2.67 -3.05 4.33
C VAL A 95 1.83 -1.78 4.23
N ALA A 96 0.56 -1.88 4.55
CA ALA A 96 -0.41 -0.80 4.44
C ALA A 96 -1.20 -0.65 5.74
N PRO A 97 -0.69 0.13 6.71
CA PRO A 97 -1.37 0.39 7.96
C PRO A 97 -2.66 1.19 7.77
N GLN A 98 -3.56 1.12 8.75
CA GLN A 98 -4.72 2.00 8.84
C GLN A 98 -4.62 2.92 10.05
N ALA A 99 -4.62 4.24 9.80
CA ALA A 99 -4.72 5.23 10.85
C ALA A 99 -6.18 5.62 11.12
N GLN A 100 -6.46 6.05 12.33
CA GLN A 100 -7.74 6.67 12.70
C GLN A 100 -7.74 8.20 12.46
N GLY A 101 -6.55 8.79 12.36
CA GLY A 101 -6.31 10.23 12.14
C GLY A 101 -4.92 10.47 11.59
N ALA A 102 -4.26 11.55 11.99
CA ALA A 102 -2.90 11.86 11.56
C ALA A 102 -1.93 10.70 11.84
N TRP A 103 -0.98 10.52 10.95
CA TRP A 103 0.06 9.51 11.09
C TRP A 103 1.02 9.86 12.23
N ASN A 104 1.42 8.84 12.98
CA ASN A 104 2.44 8.95 14.01
C ASN A 104 3.69 8.17 13.56
N PRO A 105 4.84 8.82 13.35
CA PRO A 105 6.07 8.17 12.90
C PRO A 105 6.51 7.01 13.80
N GLN A 106 6.37 7.14 15.13
CA GLN A 106 6.73 6.09 16.07
C GLN A 106 5.87 4.83 15.87
N LYS A 107 4.54 4.99 15.74
CA LYS A 107 3.65 3.84 15.49
C LYS A 107 3.88 3.21 14.12
N LEU A 108 4.27 4.00 13.11
CA LEU A 108 4.69 3.47 11.80
C LEU A 108 5.99 2.67 11.91
N HIS A 109 6.93 3.13 12.75
CA HIS A 109 8.17 2.42 13.00
C HIS A 109 7.91 1.07 13.69
N GLU A 110 6.98 1.00 14.62
CA GLU A 110 6.55 -0.25 15.24
C GLU A 110 6.01 -1.26 14.21
N VAL A 111 5.27 -0.79 13.20
CA VAL A 111 4.81 -1.65 12.08
C VAL A 111 5.99 -2.14 11.25
N TYR A 112 6.95 -1.26 10.94
CA TYR A 112 8.18 -1.64 10.21
C TYR A 112 8.98 -2.69 10.97
N GLU A 113 9.22 -2.50 12.28
CA GLU A 113 9.93 -3.45 13.13
C GLU A 113 9.19 -4.79 13.23
N TRP A 114 7.86 -4.75 13.33
CA TRP A 114 7.07 -5.97 13.33
C TRP A 114 7.25 -6.75 12.03
N VAL A 115 7.19 -6.10 10.88
CA VAL A 115 7.40 -6.78 9.58
C VAL A 115 8.80 -7.38 9.50
N LYS A 116 9.84 -6.65 9.90
CA LYS A 116 11.23 -7.13 9.93
C LYS A 116 11.42 -8.39 10.77
N THR A 117 10.69 -8.50 11.87
CA THR A 117 10.81 -9.64 12.78
C THR A 117 10.03 -10.87 12.33
N HIS A 118 9.03 -10.69 11.47
CA HIS A 118 8.13 -11.79 11.05
C HIS A 118 8.33 -12.22 9.59
N TYR A 119 9.01 -11.41 8.78
CA TYR A 119 9.19 -11.66 7.35
C TYR A 119 10.63 -11.37 6.91
N SER A 120 11.11 -12.17 5.96
CA SER A 120 12.41 -11.96 5.34
C SER A 120 12.32 -10.84 4.32
N VAL A 121 12.80 -9.66 4.69
CA VAL A 121 12.79 -8.47 3.83
C VAL A 121 14.20 -7.88 3.71
N ASN A 122 14.48 -7.26 2.56
CA ASN A 122 15.71 -6.51 2.38
C ASN A 122 15.61 -5.16 3.08
N THR A 123 16.16 -5.04 4.28
CA THR A 123 16.13 -3.80 5.08
C THR A 123 16.89 -2.66 4.43
N ARG A 124 17.76 -2.93 3.44
CA ARG A 124 18.43 -1.88 2.65
C ARG A 124 17.57 -1.35 1.51
N ARG A 125 16.41 -1.96 1.28
CA ARG A 125 15.44 -1.61 0.23
C ARG A 125 14.05 -1.41 0.85
N PHE A 126 13.97 -0.56 1.86
CA PHE A 126 12.73 -0.15 2.48
C PHE A 126 12.31 1.23 1.94
N TYR A 127 11.07 1.34 1.49
CA TYR A 127 10.50 2.51 0.82
C TYR A 127 9.21 2.95 1.49
N VAL A 128 8.99 4.27 1.52
CA VAL A 128 7.75 4.85 2.06
C VAL A 128 7.07 5.68 0.98
N ILE A 129 5.78 5.42 0.76
CA ILE A 129 5.00 6.12 -0.26
C ILE A 129 3.61 6.47 0.29
N GLY A 130 3.14 7.70 0.05
CA GLY A 130 1.82 8.11 0.51
C GLY A 130 1.29 9.35 -0.16
N MET A 131 -0.03 9.59 0.01
CA MET A 131 -0.73 10.70 -0.61
C MET A 131 -1.56 11.46 0.42
N SER A 132 -1.66 12.80 0.27
CA SER A 132 -2.49 13.64 1.13
C SER A 132 -2.01 13.53 2.59
N MET A 133 -2.87 13.16 3.53
CA MET A 133 -2.45 12.81 4.89
C MET A 133 -1.34 11.76 4.89
N GLY A 134 -1.37 10.78 3.97
CA GLY A 134 -0.29 9.82 3.78
C GLY A 134 0.99 10.45 3.22
N GLY A 135 0.88 11.52 2.42
CA GLY A 135 2.02 12.32 1.98
C GLY A 135 2.70 13.03 3.16
N TYR A 136 1.91 13.57 4.11
CA TYR A 136 2.43 14.08 5.39
C TYR A 136 3.13 12.98 6.18
N GLY A 137 2.45 11.83 6.37
CA GLY A 137 3.04 10.70 7.08
C GLY A 137 4.35 10.19 6.45
N THR A 138 4.43 10.20 5.11
CA THR A 138 5.65 9.84 4.39
C THR A 138 6.80 10.80 4.72
N LEU A 139 6.56 12.10 4.65
CA LEU A 139 7.58 13.11 4.95
C LEU A 139 7.98 13.08 6.42
N ASP A 140 7.00 12.99 7.32
CA ASP A 140 7.25 12.95 8.76
C ASP A 140 8.04 11.70 9.18
N TYR A 141 7.65 10.53 8.66
CA TYR A 141 8.37 9.27 8.92
C TYR A 141 9.81 9.33 8.38
N THR A 142 9.96 9.75 7.13
CA THR A 142 11.26 9.80 6.46
C THR A 142 12.20 10.81 7.14
N ALA A 143 11.68 11.96 7.57
CA ALA A 143 12.48 12.93 8.32
C ALA A 143 12.92 12.42 9.69
N THR A 144 12.10 11.56 10.33
CA THR A 144 12.37 11.00 11.65
C THR A 144 13.33 9.82 11.61
N TYR A 145 13.22 8.95 10.57
CA TYR A 145 14.00 7.73 10.42
C TYR A 145 14.77 7.68 9.08
N PRO A 146 15.58 8.69 8.75
CA PRO A 146 16.21 8.80 7.42
C PRO A 146 17.20 7.67 7.11
N ASN A 147 17.80 7.07 8.14
CA ASN A 147 18.78 6.00 8.00
C ASN A 147 18.16 4.64 7.63
N GLU A 148 16.85 4.50 7.70
CA GLU A 148 16.14 3.27 7.38
C GLU A 148 15.50 3.31 5.99
N VAL A 149 15.20 4.49 5.47
CA VAL A 149 14.46 4.68 4.24
C VAL A 149 15.40 4.75 3.03
N ALA A 150 15.30 3.79 2.12
CA ALA A 150 16.09 3.76 0.89
C ALA A 150 15.65 4.85 -0.09
N ALA A 151 14.34 5.06 -0.27
CA ALA A 151 13.74 6.18 -0.97
C ALA A 151 12.31 6.43 -0.50
N ALA A 152 11.81 7.65 -0.70
CA ALA A 152 10.43 8.02 -0.35
C ALA A 152 9.75 8.80 -1.47
N MET A 153 8.41 8.60 -1.60
CA MET A 153 7.60 9.35 -2.56
C MET A 153 6.37 9.93 -1.87
N ALA A 154 6.28 11.25 -1.81
CA ALA A 154 5.20 11.96 -1.15
C ALA A 154 4.33 12.72 -2.15
N MET A 155 3.04 12.38 -2.25
CA MET A 155 2.10 13.09 -3.09
C MET A 155 1.24 14.05 -2.26
N CYS A 156 1.14 15.31 -2.71
CA CYS A 156 0.30 16.39 -2.15
C CYS A 156 0.27 16.41 -0.61
N GLY A 157 1.44 16.37 0.01
CA GLY A 157 1.63 16.42 1.45
C GLY A 157 2.34 17.71 1.91
N GLY A 158 2.61 17.76 3.20
CA GLY A 158 3.48 18.69 3.90
C GLY A 158 4.20 17.93 5.02
N ALA A 159 4.80 18.62 5.97
CA ALA A 159 5.39 18.02 7.17
C ALA A 159 4.81 18.63 8.44
N THR A 160 4.76 17.83 9.50
CA THR A 160 4.30 18.26 10.84
C THR A 160 5.39 18.10 11.92
N VAL A 161 6.49 17.44 11.57
CA VAL A 161 7.66 17.30 12.46
C VAL A 161 8.38 18.64 12.68
N LYS A 162 9.11 18.75 13.78
CA LYS A 162 9.83 19.97 14.16
C LYS A 162 10.96 20.34 13.19
N THR A 163 11.55 19.36 12.52
CA THR A 163 12.63 19.56 11.55
C THR A 163 12.48 18.56 10.42
N VAL A 164 12.71 19.01 9.21
CA VAL A 164 12.70 18.19 7.99
C VAL A 164 14.11 17.87 7.50
N CYS A 165 15.16 18.25 8.24
CA CYS A 165 16.54 18.10 7.79
C CYS A 165 16.92 16.64 7.45
N GLY A 166 16.32 15.64 8.13
CA GLY A 166 16.51 14.24 7.81
C GLY A 166 16.10 13.86 6.37
N LEU A 167 15.20 14.63 5.74
CA LEU A 167 14.81 14.40 4.35
C LEU A 167 15.96 14.57 3.36
N ASN A 168 16.96 15.41 3.70
CA ASN A 168 18.13 15.64 2.86
C ASN A 168 19.02 14.38 2.72
N GLU A 169 18.87 13.43 3.64
CA GLU A 169 19.62 12.17 3.63
C GLU A 169 19.00 11.09 2.73
N VAL A 170 17.76 11.30 2.23
CA VAL A 170 16.97 10.27 1.55
C VAL A 170 16.63 10.68 0.12
N PRO A 171 16.82 9.80 -0.89
CA PRO A 171 16.21 9.98 -2.20
C PRO A 171 14.72 10.21 -2.07
N LEU A 172 14.27 11.43 -2.38
CA LEU A 172 12.91 11.89 -2.14
C LEU A 172 12.28 12.44 -3.42
N TRP A 173 11.09 11.94 -3.77
CA TRP A 173 10.29 12.49 -4.85
C TRP A 173 8.98 13.06 -4.29
N ILE A 174 8.88 14.39 -4.30
CA ILE A 174 7.65 15.10 -3.94
C ILE A 174 6.89 15.44 -5.22
N ILE A 175 5.61 15.06 -5.30
CA ILE A 175 4.73 15.32 -6.43
C ILE A 175 3.51 16.09 -5.93
N HIS A 176 3.21 17.25 -6.53
CA HIS A 176 2.06 18.06 -6.10
C HIS A 176 1.39 18.75 -7.29
N GLY A 177 0.06 18.68 -7.33
CA GLY A 177 -0.74 19.36 -8.35
C GLY A 177 -0.96 20.83 -8.03
N THR A 178 -0.81 21.71 -9.02
CA THR A 178 -1.01 23.17 -8.80
C THR A 178 -2.48 23.57 -8.68
N ALA A 179 -3.42 22.69 -9.07
CA ALA A 179 -4.85 22.87 -8.90
C ALA A 179 -5.42 22.06 -7.72
N ASP A 180 -4.57 21.68 -6.78
CA ASP A 180 -4.99 20.98 -5.55
C ASP A 180 -5.66 21.98 -4.60
N SER A 181 -6.98 21.82 -4.41
CA SER A 181 -7.78 22.63 -3.49
C SER A 181 -7.95 22.03 -2.10
N ALA A 182 -7.59 20.75 -1.92
CA ALA A 182 -7.69 20.07 -0.63
C ALA A 182 -6.42 20.27 0.22
N VAL A 183 -5.26 20.15 -0.41
CA VAL A 183 -3.95 20.47 0.18
C VAL A 183 -3.24 21.42 -0.78
N PRO A 184 -3.12 22.70 -0.45
CA PRO A 184 -2.44 23.67 -1.32
C PRO A 184 -0.99 23.27 -1.61
N VAL A 185 -0.52 23.46 -2.84
CA VAL A 185 0.86 23.12 -3.29
C VAL A 185 1.93 23.78 -2.40
N ASN A 186 1.60 24.89 -1.76
CA ASN A 186 2.47 25.57 -0.81
C ASN A 186 2.84 24.71 0.40
N CYS A 187 2.04 23.69 0.75
CA CYS A 187 2.40 22.77 1.83
C CYS A 187 3.67 21.98 1.50
N SER A 188 3.76 21.44 0.27
CA SER A 188 5.01 20.80 -0.19
C SER A 188 6.12 21.82 -0.46
N GLN A 189 5.78 23.03 -0.96
CA GLN A 189 6.78 24.05 -1.20
C GLN A 189 7.53 24.44 0.08
N LYS A 190 6.80 24.62 1.21
CA LYS A 190 7.41 24.89 2.50
C LYS A 190 8.40 23.82 2.91
N VAL A 191 8.06 22.54 2.76
CA VAL A 191 8.98 21.44 3.06
C VAL A 191 10.26 21.54 2.23
N VAL A 192 10.11 21.81 0.92
CA VAL A 192 11.27 21.98 0.03
C VAL A 192 12.14 23.17 0.41
N ASP A 193 11.52 24.28 0.82
CA ASP A 193 12.26 25.49 1.24
C ASP A 193 12.99 25.26 2.57
N GLU A 194 12.37 24.55 3.51
CA GLU A 194 13.02 24.13 4.76
C GLU A 194 14.17 23.14 4.50
N MET A 195 14.01 22.16 3.59
CA MET A 195 15.09 21.26 3.19
C MET A 195 16.29 22.01 2.61
N ARG A 196 16.05 23.04 1.79
CA ARG A 196 17.11 23.90 1.24
C ARG A 196 17.82 24.70 2.31
N ALA A 197 17.11 25.09 3.37
CA ALA A 197 17.71 25.77 4.51
C ALA A 197 18.57 24.83 5.37
N CYS A 198 18.27 23.52 5.37
CA CYS A 198 19.05 22.53 6.12
C CYS A 198 20.37 22.17 5.44
N SER A 199 20.35 21.84 4.14
CA SER A 199 21.52 21.33 3.41
C SER A 199 21.25 21.21 1.91
N ASP A 200 22.15 20.52 1.19
CA ASP A 200 22.04 20.15 -0.21
C ASP A 200 20.76 19.33 -0.52
N THR A 201 20.15 19.61 -1.66
CA THR A 201 18.94 18.92 -2.14
C THR A 201 19.21 18.07 -3.40
N SER A 202 20.43 17.53 -3.54
CA SER A 202 20.80 16.63 -4.64
C SER A 202 19.93 15.36 -4.69
N ARG A 203 19.36 14.96 -3.53
CA ARG A 203 18.49 13.79 -3.36
C ARG A 203 17.00 14.10 -3.51
N LEU A 204 16.61 15.34 -3.85
CA LEU A 204 15.22 15.76 -3.98
C LEU A 204 14.81 15.92 -5.45
N ILE A 205 13.66 15.34 -5.82
CA ILE A 205 12.87 15.72 -7.00
C ILE A 205 11.59 16.38 -6.50
N PHE A 206 11.32 17.62 -6.95
CA PHE A 206 10.05 18.29 -6.67
C PHE A 206 9.28 18.54 -7.96
N ASN A 207 8.23 17.78 -8.18
CA ASN A 207 7.39 17.81 -9.39
C ASN A 207 6.10 18.60 -9.12
N LYS A 208 6.04 19.84 -9.59
CA LYS A 208 4.80 20.63 -9.59
C LYS A 208 4.02 20.35 -10.87
N MET A 209 2.88 19.68 -10.75
CA MET A 209 2.08 19.26 -11.90
C MET A 209 1.01 20.32 -12.22
N LYS A 210 1.22 21.08 -13.32
CA LYS A 210 0.31 22.15 -13.74
C LYS A 210 -1.10 21.61 -14.01
N GLY A 211 -2.11 22.21 -13.35
CA GLY A 211 -3.52 21.91 -13.55
C GLY A 211 -4.01 20.57 -12.98
N VAL A 212 -3.14 19.83 -12.26
CA VAL A 212 -3.52 18.59 -11.61
C VAL A 212 -4.17 18.89 -10.27
N ASN A 213 -5.31 18.27 -10.00
CA ASN A 213 -6.04 18.36 -8.74
C ASN A 213 -5.64 17.23 -7.77
N HIS A 214 -6.14 17.32 -6.53
CA HIS A 214 -5.83 16.37 -5.44
C HIS A 214 -6.06 14.91 -5.83
N THR A 215 -7.26 14.56 -6.26
CA THR A 215 -7.65 13.17 -6.48
C THR A 215 -6.91 12.51 -7.64
N ARG A 216 -6.47 13.29 -8.64
CA ARG A 216 -5.76 12.76 -9.79
C ARG A 216 -4.37 12.22 -9.42
N LEU A 217 -3.78 12.68 -8.33
CA LEU A 217 -2.48 12.21 -7.85
C LEU A 217 -2.52 10.76 -7.33
N ALA A 218 -3.70 10.24 -6.94
CA ALA A 218 -3.83 8.82 -6.60
C ALA A 218 -3.44 7.87 -7.75
N ARG A 219 -3.44 8.36 -8.98
CA ARG A 219 -3.05 7.59 -10.17
C ARG A 219 -1.57 7.20 -10.18
N VAL A 220 -0.72 7.92 -9.45
CA VAL A 220 0.71 7.62 -9.31
C VAL A 220 0.94 6.20 -8.78
N PHE A 221 0.07 5.69 -7.92
CA PHE A 221 0.20 4.34 -7.36
C PHE A 221 0.03 3.21 -8.40
N TYR A 222 -0.49 3.50 -9.60
CA TYR A 222 -0.79 2.51 -10.63
C TYR A 222 0.19 2.55 -11.80
N LEU A 223 1.26 3.32 -11.67
CA LEU A 223 2.30 3.47 -12.70
C LEU A 223 3.52 2.61 -12.35
N ASP A 224 3.99 1.82 -13.31
CA ASP A 224 5.22 1.03 -13.16
C ASP A 224 6.42 1.94 -12.83
N GLN A 225 6.50 3.12 -13.46
CA GLN A 225 7.54 4.12 -13.21
C GLN A 225 7.66 4.53 -11.74
N THR A 226 6.57 4.47 -10.96
CA THR A 226 6.58 4.75 -9.52
C THR A 226 7.48 3.76 -8.78
N TYR A 227 7.31 2.49 -9.08
CA TYR A 227 8.05 1.41 -8.42
C TYR A 227 9.45 1.24 -9.02
N GLU A 228 9.63 1.44 -10.32
CA GLU A 228 10.94 1.49 -10.97
C GLU A 228 11.84 2.54 -10.32
N TRP A 229 11.28 3.76 -10.09
CA TRP A 229 12.05 4.80 -9.42
C TRP A 229 12.37 4.44 -7.97
N LEU A 230 11.39 3.98 -7.18
CA LEU A 230 11.65 3.56 -5.80
C LEU A 230 12.72 2.48 -5.75
N PHE A 231 12.58 1.44 -6.56
CA PHE A 231 13.45 0.27 -6.53
C PHE A 231 14.84 0.50 -7.14
N SER A 232 15.06 1.61 -7.83
CA SER A 232 16.38 2.02 -8.29
C SER A 232 17.29 2.55 -7.18
N HIS A 233 16.80 2.69 -5.95
CA HIS A 233 17.53 3.19 -4.80
C HIS A 233 17.74 2.14 -3.72
N SER A 234 18.87 2.23 -3.02
CA SER A 234 19.22 1.36 -1.89
C SER A 234 20.00 2.16 -0.84
N LEU A 235 19.91 1.74 0.42
CA LEU A 235 20.79 2.25 1.49
C LEU A 235 22.26 1.87 1.24
N SER A 236 22.53 0.94 0.31
CA SER A 236 23.88 0.54 -0.09
C SER A 236 24.50 1.47 -1.13
N ASP A 237 23.73 2.38 -1.73
CA ASP A 237 24.22 3.28 -2.76
C ASP A 237 25.14 4.33 -2.13
N SER A 238 26.35 4.51 -2.68
CA SER A 238 27.39 5.35 -2.09
C SER A 238 27.00 6.83 -2.01
N ALA A 239 26.39 7.38 -3.06
CA ALA A 239 26.04 8.81 -3.13
C ALA A 239 24.56 9.09 -2.87
N ARG A 240 23.66 8.14 -3.15
CA ARG A 240 22.20 8.26 -3.04
C ARG A 240 21.61 9.50 -3.75
N VAL A 241 22.31 10.03 -4.77
CA VAL A 241 21.85 11.18 -5.56
C VAL A 241 20.76 10.72 -6.53
N VAL A 242 19.71 11.52 -6.68
CA VAL A 242 18.62 11.20 -7.60
C VAL A 242 18.88 11.66 -9.03
N ASN A 243 18.43 10.87 -9.98
CA ASN A 243 18.40 11.30 -11.38
C ASN A 243 17.24 12.31 -11.57
N LYS A 244 17.58 13.59 -11.74
CA LYS A 244 16.62 14.70 -11.91
C LYS A 244 15.82 14.64 -13.22
N SER A 245 16.15 13.72 -14.15
CA SER A 245 15.36 13.53 -15.38
C SER A 245 14.03 12.80 -15.14
N TYR A 246 13.87 12.12 -14.01
CA TYR A 246 12.58 11.55 -13.64
C TYR A 246 11.55 12.65 -13.42
N THR A 247 10.43 12.53 -14.11
CA THR A 247 9.32 13.48 -13.99
C THR A 247 7.98 12.79 -14.14
N MET A 248 7.02 13.18 -13.31
CA MET A 248 5.63 12.76 -13.47
C MET A 248 4.94 13.70 -14.46
N THR A 249 4.24 13.14 -15.44
CA THR A 249 3.56 13.92 -16.48
C THR A 249 2.05 13.74 -16.45
N ASN A 250 1.32 14.72 -17.03
CA ASN A 250 -0.13 14.61 -17.18
C ASN A 250 -0.54 13.43 -18.08
N ALA A 251 0.29 13.08 -19.09
CA ALA A 251 0.07 11.94 -19.96
C ALA A 251 0.11 10.64 -19.18
N LEU A 252 1.17 10.40 -18.39
CA LEU A 252 1.28 9.23 -17.52
C LEU A 252 0.06 9.09 -16.60
N LEU A 253 -0.35 10.18 -15.95
CA LEU A 253 -1.53 10.13 -15.08
C LEU A 253 -2.84 9.86 -15.84
N LYS A 254 -2.94 10.26 -17.12
CA LYS A 254 -4.11 9.98 -17.95
C LYS A 254 -4.25 8.48 -18.20
N ASP A 255 -3.13 7.82 -18.51
CA ASP A 255 -3.09 6.44 -18.97
C ASP A 255 -2.90 5.43 -17.83
N ALA A 256 -2.72 5.89 -16.60
CA ALA A 256 -2.45 5.05 -15.43
C ALA A 256 -3.47 3.92 -15.16
N TYR A 257 -4.68 4.03 -15.71
CA TYR A 257 -5.73 3.01 -15.54
C TYR A 257 -6.00 2.19 -16.81
N ALA A 258 -5.28 2.42 -17.89
CA ALA A 258 -5.58 1.81 -19.20
C ALA A 258 -5.47 0.27 -19.18
N ASN A 259 -4.52 -0.27 -18.44
CA ASN A 259 -4.22 -1.70 -18.40
C ASN A 259 -4.62 -2.38 -17.09
N LEU A 260 -5.45 -1.73 -16.25
CA LEU A 260 -5.84 -2.30 -14.98
C LEU A 260 -6.94 -3.36 -15.16
N GLY A 261 -6.76 -4.49 -14.50
CA GLY A 261 -7.69 -5.61 -14.48
C GLY A 261 -7.92 -6.14 -13.08
N LYS A 262 -8.14 -7.44 -12.97
CA LYS A 262 -8.08 -8.20 -11.72
C LYS A 262 -6.79 -9.02 -11.72
N ARG A 263 -6.14 -9.15 -10.58
CA ARG A 263 -4.98 -10.02 -10.44
C ARG A 263 -5.45 -11.47 -10.22
N PRO A 264 -5.20 -12.39 -11.16
CA PRO A 264 -5.51 -13.81 -10.95
C PRO A 264 -4.62 -14.36 -9.83
N GLY A 265 -5.15 -15.28 -9.03
CA GLY A 265 -4.37 -15.99 -8.01
C GLY A 265 -4.09 -15.24 -6.72
N LEU A 266 -4.50 -13.98 -6.55
CA LEU A 266 -4.34 -13.27 -5.29
C LEU A 266 -5.26 -13.87 -4.22
N ARG A 267 -4.68 -14.47 -3.18
CA ARG A 267 -5.37 -15.02 -2.03
C ARG A 267 -5.49 -13.97 -0.92
N ILE A 268 -6.71 -13.58 -0.59
CA ILE A 268 -6.98 -12.65 0.53
C ILE A 268 -7.22 -13.48 1.78
N ILE A 269 -6.44 -13.22 2.81
CA ILE A 269 -6.49 -13.86 4.12
C ILE A 269 -6.87 -12.79 5.15
N ASP A 270 -8.14 -12.77 5.54
CA ASP A 270 -8.62 -11.95 6.65
C ASP A 270 -9.13 -12.91 7.73
N ASN A 271 -8.25 -13.26 8.67
CA ASN A 271 -8.54 -14.18 9.76
C ASN A 271 -9.54 -13.60 10.79
N HIS A 272 -10.10 -12.43 10.50
CA HIS A 272 -11.21 -11.86 11.28
C HIS A 272 -12.55 -12.57 10.99
N SER A 273 -12.49 -13.81 10.54
CA SER A 273 -13.62 -14.72 10.37
C SER A 273 -14.01 -15.37 11.70
N GLY A 274 -14.33 -14.60 12.66
CA GLY A 274 -14.78 -15.23 13.90
C GLY A 274 -14.80 -14.25 15.05
N SER A 275 -15.80 -13.55 15.11
CA SER A 275 -16.53 -13.05 16.25
C SER A 275 -16.98 -11.62 16.01
N ASN A 276 -18.26 -11.46 16.12
CA ASN A 276 -18.97 -10.21 16.19
C ASN A 276 -19.21 -9.49 14.84
N ALA A 277 -19.87 -10.17 13.90
CA ALA A 277 -20.74 -9.45 12.98
C ALA A 277 -21.61 -8.52 13.82
N LYS A 278 -21.26 -7.24 13.87
CA LYS A 278 -22.04 -6.25 14.59
C LYS A 278 -23.29 -5.99 13.77
N TYR A 279 -24.44 -6.18 14.40
CA TYR A 279 -25.71 -5.91 13.77
C TYR A 279 -26.35 -4.69 14.42
N TYR A 280 -26.82 -3.80 13.58
CA TYR A 280 -27.66 -2.67 13.97
C TYR A 280 -29.13 -3.04 13.70
N THR A 281 -30.01 -2.84 14.68
CA THR A 281 -31.45 -3.01 14.45
C THR A 281 -32.05 -1.68 14.06
N VAL A 282 -32.60 -1.61 12.85
CA VAL A 282 -33.20 -0.40 12.27
C VAL A 282 -34.36 0.09 13.18
N LYS A 283 -34.29 1.35 13.57
CA LYS A 283 -35.29 2.06 14.37
C LYS A 283 -36.18 2.94 13.50
N LYS A 284 -37.29 3.41 14.03
CA LYS A 284 -38.17 4.37 13.33
C LYS A 284 -37.40 5.69 13.08
N GLY A 285 -37.37 6.15 11.84
CA GLY A 285 -36.68 7.39 11.44
C GLY A 285 -35.23 7.19 10.97
N ASP A 286 -34.71 5.97 11.03
CA ASP A 286 -33.36 5.70 10.54
C ASP A 286 -33.23 5.86 9.03
N THR A 287 -32.07 6.35 8.64
CA THR A 287 -31.59 6.35 7.25
C THR A 287 -30.29 5.56 7.14
N LEU A 288 -29.97 5.06 5.95
CA LEU A 288 -28.70 4.40 5.73
C LEU A 288 -27.51 5.31 6.08
N SER A 289 -27.65 6.62 5.87
CA SER A 289 -26.61 7.60 6.19
C SER A 289 -26.36 7.71 7.69
N ASN A 290 -27.45 7.84 8.50
CA ASN A 290 -27.34 7.95 9.96
C ASN A 290 -26.77 6.64 10.57
N ILE A 291 -27.26 5.49 10.10
CA ILE A 291 -26.75 4.18 10.55
C ILE A 291 -25.27 4.03 10.19
N ALA A 292 -24.86 4.50 9.01
CA ALA A 292 -23.46 4.45 8.59
C ALA A 292 -22.56 5.29 9.52
N VAL A 293 -22.97 6.53 9.80
CA VAL A 293 -22.24 7.43 10.71
C VAL A 293 -22.16 6.86 12.14
N GLU A 294 -23.29 6.41 12.68
CA GLU A 294 -23.36 5.86 14.05
C GLU A 294 -22.51 4.59 14.23
N ASN A 295 -22.29 3.85 13.14
CA ASN A 295 -21.51 2.61 13.17
C ASN A 295 -20.16 2.72 12.45
N GLU A 296 -19.65 3.96 12.27
CA GLU A 296 -18.31 4.23 11.72
C GLU A 296 -18.05 3.51 10.37
N THR A 297 -19.08 3.43 9.54
CA THR A 297 -19.04 2.78 8.22
C THR A 297 -19.55 3.71 7.13
N THR A 298 -19.70 3.24 5.90
CA THR A 298 -20.27 4.02 4.81
C THR A 298 -21.57 3.40 4.28
N VAL A 299 -22.42 4.22 3.67
CA VAL A 299 -23.66 3.72 3.04
C VAL A 299 -23.34 2.66 1.98
N SER A 300 -22.24 2.82 1.25
CA SER A 300 -21.80 1.85 0.24
C SER A 300 -21.47 0.48 0.87
N ILE A 301 -20.75 0.49 1.99
CA ILE A 301 -20.41 -0.73 2.73
C ILE A 301 -21.66 -1.38 3.31
N LEU A 302 -22.56 -0.59 3.95
CA LEU A 302 -23.83 -1.12 4.46
C LEU A 302 -24.64 -1.80 3.35
N CYS A 303 -24.74 -1.16 2.18
CA CYS A 303 -25.45 -1.73 1.05
C CYS A 303 -24.82 -3.06 0.59
N LYS A 304 -23.50 -3.12 0.48
CA LYS A 304 -22.75 -4.31 0.07
C LYS A 304 -22.91 -5.46 1.09
N LEU A 305 -22.72 -5.18 2.37
CA LEU A 305 -22.82 -6.18 3.46
C LEU A 305 -24.20 -6.81 3.55
N ASN A 306 -25.24 -6.03 3.28
CA ASN A 306 -26.64 -6.44 3.44
C ASN A 306 -27.35 -6.78 2.13
N LYS A 307 -26.62 -6.71 0.99
CA LYS A 307 -27.16 -6.94 -0.37
C LYS A 307 -28.39 -6.06 -0.67
N ILE A 308 -28.32 -4.78 -0.30
CA ILE A 308 -29.38 -3.78 -0.51
C ILE A 308 -28.86 -2.63 -1.38
N LYS A 309 -29.78 -1.90 -2.01
CA LYS A 309 -29.51 -0.70 -2.78
C LYS A 309 -29.67 0.55 -1.90
N LYS A 310 -29.04 1.66 -2.25
CA LYS A 310 -29.20 2.95 -1.56
C LYS A 310 -30.64 3.45 -1.54
N THR A 311 -31.45 3.04 -2.51
CA THR A 311 -32.86 3.40 -2.70
C THR A 311 -33.83 2.48 -1.96
N ASP A 312 -33.35 1.39 -1.38
CA ASP A 312 -34.21 0.43 -0.68
C ASP A 312 -34.77 1.04 0.62
N LYS A 313 -36.07 0.86 0.85
CA LYS A 313 -36.71 1.29 2.09
C LYS A 313 -36.25 0.41 3.25
N LEU A 314 -35.77 1.03 4.32
CA LEU A 314 -35.43 0.34 5.54
C LEU A 314 -36.70 -0.04 6.31
N LYS A 315 -36.82 -1.32 6.69
CA LYS A 315 -37.92 -1.79 7.57
C LYS A 315 -37.45 -1.70 9.02
N VAL A 316 -38.23 -1.05 9.87
CA VAL A 316 -38.02 -1.02 11.33
C VAL A 316 -37.94 -2.45 11.85
N GLY A 317 -36.98 -2.72 12.73
CA GLY A 317 -36.70 -4.06 13.26
C GLY A 317 -35.79 -4.93 12.40
N ARG A 318 -35.48 -4.54 11.17
CA ARG A 318 -34.48 -5.23 10.31
C ARG A 318 -33.11 -5.13 10.95
N LYS A 319 -32.40 -6.25 11.07
CA LYS A 319 -30.98 -6.27 11.45
C LYS A 319 -30.12 -6.03 10.23
N LEU A 320 -29.30 -5.00 10.27
CA LEU A 320 -28.28 -4.72 9.25
C LEU A 320 -26.91 -5.05 9.81
N ARG A 321 -26.14 -5.81 9.07
CA ARG A 321 -24.73 -6.00 9.37
C ARG A 321 -23.99 -4.68 9.10
N VAL A 322 -23.20 -4.21 10.10
CA VAL A 322 -22.55 -2.89 10.04
C VAL A 322 -21.01 -2.95 10.00
N ASN A 323 -20.44 -4.14 10.13
CA ASN A 323 -18.98 -4.38 9.97
C ASN A 323 -18.70 -5.68 9.19
#